data_fd03a97e03898a7d1c702c333873c815
#
_entry.id   fd03a97e03898a7d1c702c333873c815
#
_cell.length_a   1.000
_cell.length_b   1.000
_cell.length_c   1.000
_cell.angle_alpha   90.00
_cell.angle_beta   90.00
_cell.angle_gamma   90.00
#
_symmetry.space_group_name_H-M   'P 1'
#
loop_
_entity.id
_entity.type
_entity.pdbx_description
1 polymer ?
#
loop_
_entity_poly.entity_id
_entity_poly.type
_entity_poly.pdbx_seq_one_letter_code
_entity_poly.pdbx_strand_id
1 'polypeptide(L)'
;MNILISNDHAGTELKKEIVEYIKAKGHSVKNYGDDSGESVDYPDFIHPLAKQVSENNEQTGIIICGSGNGVSMVANKYNGVRAAICWNKELASLSRQHNNANILSLPARFLSSEEAIEIVDVFLTTDFEGGRHEIR
;
A
#
# COMPACT_ATOMS: atom_id res chain seq x y z
N MET A 1 11.58 -8.79 -3.39
CA MET A 1 11.26 -7.34 -3.49
C MET A 1 11.56 -6.62 -2.19
N ASN A 2 11.81 -5.34 -2.28
CA ASN A 2 11.84 -4.48 -1.11
C ASN A 2 10.53 -3.70 -1.04
N ILE A 3 9.71 -3.94 -0.01
CA ILE A 3 8.40 -3.34 0.15
C ILE A 3 8.48 -2.22 1.17
N LEU A 4 7.98 -1.04 0.80
CA LEU A 4 7.87 0.08 1.71
C LEU A 4 6.49 0.03 2.37
N ILE A 5 6.40 0.16 3.68
CA ILE A 5 5.11 0.14 4.38
C ILE A 5 5.00 1.31 5.34
N SER A 6 3.81 1.89 5.43
CA SER A 6 3.50 2.96 6.37
C SER A 6 2.04 2.91 6.81
N ASN A 7 1.77 3.49 7.95
CA ASN A 7 0.43 3.51 8.54
C ASN A 7 0.28 4.66 9.51
N ASP A 8 -0.96 5.02 9.79
CA ASP A 8 -1.28 5.78 10.98
C ASP A 8 -1.67 4.84 12.13
N HIS A 9 -2.13 5.39 13.24
CA HIS A 9 -2.48 4.60 14.44
C HIS A 9 -3.57 3.54 14.18
N ALA A 10 -4.48 3.77 13.23
CA ALA A 10 -5.54 2.81 12.92
C ALA A 10 -5.01 1.55 12.22
N GLY A 11 -3.84 1.65 11.58
CA GLY A 11 -3.23 0.54 10.84
C GLY A 11 -2.12 -0.20 11.57
N THR A 12 -1.79 0.17 12.81
CA THR A 12 -0.63 -0.38 13.52
C THR A 12 -0.67 -1.91 13.66
N GLU A 13 -1.80 -2.45 14.12
CA GLU A 13 -1.94 -3.90 14.31
C GLU A 13 -1.93 -4.65 12.98
N LEU A 14 -2.68 -4.16 12.00
CA LEU A 14 -2.72 -4.79 10.67
C LEU A 14 -1.35 -4.76 10.00
N LYS A 15 -0.60 -3.68 10.15
CA LYS A 15 0.76 -3.59 9.62
C LYS A 15 1.65 -4.71 10.15
N LYS A 16 1.61 -5.00 11.44
CA LYS A 16 2.43 -6.06 12.04
C LYS A 16 2.19 -7.40 11.36
N GLU A 17 0.94 -7.77 11.14
CA GLU A 17 0.57 -9.02 10.48
C GLU A 17 1.01 -9.06 9.02
N ILE A 18 0.84 -7.95 8.31
CA ILE A 18 1.28 -7.83 6.90
C ILE A 18 2.79 -7.96 6.80
N VAL A 19 3.54 -7.28 7.67
CA VAL A 19 5.00 -7.35 7.68
C VAL A 19 5.50 -8.78 7.89
N GLU A 20 4.89 -9.51 8.84
CA GLU A 20 5.22 -10.92 9.08
C GLU A 20 4.97 -11.77 7.83
N TYR A 21 3.83 -11.57 7.19
CA TYR A 21 3.48 -12.30 5.97
C TYR A 21 4.45 -12.02 4.82
N ILE A 22 4.77 -10.75 4.58
CA ILE A 22 5.67 -10.33 3.50
C ILE A 22 7.07 -10.92 3.72
N LYS A 23 7.58 -10.85 4.94
CA LYS A 23 8.88 -11.42 5.28
C LYS A 23 8.92 -12.94 5.11
N ALA A 24 7.82 -13.62 5.50
CA ALA A 24 7.70 -15.07 5.31
C ALA A 24 7.72 -15.47 3.83
N LYS A 25 7.32 -14.59 2.93
CA LYS A 25 7.36 -14.78 1.48
C LYS A 25 8.72 -14.42 0.86
N GLY A 26 9.70 -14.04 1.66
CA GLY A 26 11.06 -13.76 1.19
C GLY A 26 11.31 -12.30 0.79
N HIS A 27 10.37 -11.40 1.05
CA HIS A 27 10.56 -9.98 0.75
C HIS A 27 11.21 -9.25 1.94
N SER A 28 11.93 -8.18 1.65
CA SER A 28 12.37 -7.23 2.67
C SER A 28 11.35 -6.12 2.83
N VAL A 29 11.31 -5.52 4.02
CA VAL A 29 10.34 -4.47 4.35
C VAL A 29 11.05 -3.28 4.97
N LYS A 30 10.75 -2.08 4.48
CA LYS A 30 11.16 -0.84 5.13
C LYS A 30 9.93 -0.17 5.72
N ASN A 31 9.94 0.01 7.03
CA ASN A 31 8.81 0.56 7.79
C ASN A 31 8.97 2.07 8.00
N TYR A 32 8.03 2.85 7.47
CA TYR A 32 7.95 4.30 7.66
C TYR A 32 6.84 4.68 8.64
N GLY A 33 6.07 3.71 9.11
CA GLY A 33 4.83 3.97 9.81
C GLY A 33 4.94 4.13 11.31
N ASP A 34 3.79 4.35 11.92
CA ASP A 34 3.66 4.44 13.37
C ASP A 34 3.59 3.04 14.00
N ASP A 35 4.41 2.82 15.01
CA ASP A 35 4.42 1.56 15.77
C ASP A 35 3.82 1.72 17.17
N SER A 36 3.53 2.95 17.59
CA SER A 36 3.05 3.21 18.96
C SER A 36 1.57 2.87 19.16
N GLY A 37 0.76 2.99 18.11
CA GLY A 37 -0.69 2.86 18.21
C GLY A 37 -1.38 4.09 18.81
N GLU A 38 -0.63 5.12 19.16
CA GLU A 38 -1.18 6.38 19.64
C GLU A 38 -1.64 7.24 18.47
N SER A 39 -2.60 8.14 18.72
CA SER A 39 -3.11 9.02 17.68
C SER A 39 -2.00 9.86 17.05
N VAL A 40 -1.88 9.78 15.72
CA VAL A 40 -0.88 10.50 14.94
C VAL A 40 -1.51 11.13 13.70
N ASP A 41 -0.87 12.14 13.15
CA ASP A 41 -1.28 12.76 11.89
C ASP A 41 -0.76 11.93 10.72
N TYR A 42 -1.67 11.28 9.99
CA TYR A 42 -1.32 10.36 8.91
C TYR A 42 -0.40 10.96 7.83
N PRO A 43 -0.51 12.26 7.46
CA PRO A 43 0.38 12.79 6.44
C PRO A 43 1.86 12.69 6.79
N ASP A 44 2.21 12.87 8.06
CA ASP A 44 3.61 12.80 8.53
C ASP A 44 4.25 11.45 8.26
N PHE A 45 3.44 10.39 8.23
CA PHE A 45 3.91 9.01 8.02
C PHE A 45 3.83 8.58 6.56
N ILE A 46 3.05 9.29 5.72
CA ILE A 46 2.84 8.91 4.32
C ILE A 46 3.76 9.68 3.38
N HIS A 47 4.02 10.96 3.63
CA HIS A 47 4.89 11.76 2.79
C HIS A 47 6.27 11.13 2.55
N PRO A 48 6.98 10.60 3.56
CA PRO A 48 8.29 9.99 3.32
C PRO A 48 8.24 8.78 2.40
N LEU A 49 7.24 7.91 2.57
CA LEU A 49 7.06 6.73 1.71
C LEU A 49 6.73 7.15 0.27
N ALA A 50 5.76 8.04 0.12
CA ALA A 50 5.32 8.51 -1.19
C ALA A 50 6.46 9.19 -1.96
N LYS A 51 7.25 9.99 -1.26
CA LYS A 51 8.43 10.63 -1.84
C LYS A 51 9.41 9.58 -2.38
N GLN A 52 9.68 8.54 -1.60
CA GLN A 52 10.59 7.48 -2.00
C GLN A 52 10.10 6.74 -3.25
N VAL A 53 8.81 6.43 -3.32
CA VAL A 53 8.21 5.80 -4.51
C VAL A 53 8.25 6.74 -5.71
N SER A 54 8.02 8.04 -5.49
CA SER A 54 8.10 9.06 -6.54
C SER A 54 9.50 9.15 -7.15
N GLU A 55 10.54 9.02 -6.34
CA GLU A 55 11.94 9.08 -6.78
C GLU A 55 12.41 7.78 -7.42
N ASN A 56 11.77 6.67 -7.12
CA ASN A 56 12.10 5.35 -7.69
C ASN A 56 10.82 4.57 -7.98
N ASN A 57 10.36 4.62 -9.22
CA ASN A 57 9.09 4.01 -9.67
C ASN A 57 9.06 2.48 -9.61
N GLU A 58 10.20 1.83 -9.44
CA GLU A 58 10.26 0.37 -9.33
C GLU A 58 9.92 -0.13 -7.93
N GLN A 59 9.85 0.78 -6.96
CA GLN A 59 9.49 0.42 -5.59
C GLN A 59 7.98 0.25 -5.45
N THR A 60 7.60 -0.65 -4.54
CA THR A 60 6.21 -0.93 -4.20
C THR A 60 5.95 -0.51 -2.76
N GLY A 61 4.84 0.18 -2.55
CA GLY A 61 4.43 0.63 -1.23
C GLY A 61 3.11 0.05 -0.78
N ILE A 62 2.94 -0.04 0.54
CA ILE A 62 1.67 -0.38 1.19
C ILE A 62 1.41 0.69 2.25
N ILE A 63 0.23 1.31 2.19
CA ILE A 63 -0.17 2.34 3.15
C ILE A 63 -1.50 1.95 3.80
N ILE A 64 -1.64 2.22 5.08
CA ILE A 64 -2.76 1.75 5.87
C ILE A 64 -3.28 2.86 6.78
N CYS A 65 -4.59 3.13 6.71
CA CYS A 65 -5.29 3.92 7.72
C CYS A 65 -6.70 3.35 7.90
N GLY A 66 -7.53 3.99 8.68
CA GLY A 66 -8.87 3.48 8.98
C GLY A 66 -9.72 3.22 7.74
N SER A 67 -9.77 4.19 6.82
CA SER A 67 -10.55 4.09 5.58
C SER A 67 -9.69 3.90 4.32
N GLY A 68 -8.39 4.14 4.41
CA GLY A 68 -7.50 4.17 3.26
C GLY A 68 -7.57 5.47 2.45
N ASN A 69 -8.54 6.35 2.73
CA ASN A 69 -8.77 7.56 1.93
C ASN A 69 -7.69 8.61 2.10
N GLY A 70 -7.45 9.07 3.33
CA GLY A 70 -6.51 10.15 3.59
C GLY A 70 -5.09 9.81 3.15
N VAL A 71 -4.64 8.61 3.46
CA VAL A 71 -3.30 8.15 3.07
C VAL A 71 -3.14 8.08 1.55
N SER A 72 -4.19 7.67 0.83
CA SER A 72 -4.18 7.66 -0.64
C SER A 72 -4.14 9.06 -1.22
N MET A 73 -4.88 10.00 -0.64
CA MET A 73 -4.89 11.40 -1.08
C MET A 73 -3.50 12.03 -0.96
N VAL A 74 -2.83 11.79 0.16
CA VAL A 74 -1.45 12.26 0.37
C VAL A 74 -0.50 11.64 -0.64
N ALA A 75 -0.54 10.31 -0.78
CA ALA A 75 0.37 9.59 -1.66
C ALA A 75 0.21 10.03 -3.13
N ASN A 76 -1.02 10.21 -3.60
CA ASN A 76 -1.30 10.57 -4.99
C ASN A 76 -0.96 12.03 -5.35
N LYS A 77 -0.49 12.83 -4.41
CA LYS A 77 0.05 14.17 -4.70
C LYS A 77 1.45 14.13 -5.32
N TYR A 78 2.11 13.00 -5.25
CA TYR A 78 3.48 12.83 -5.74
C TYR A 78 3.48 12.36 -7.20
N ASN A 79 4.36 12.96 -7.99
CA ASN A 79 4.52 12.57 -9.38
C ASN A 79 5.02 11.12 -9.48
N GLY A 80 4.39 10.33 -10.36
CA GLY A 80 4.74 8.92 -10.55
C GLY A 80 4.14 7.98 -9.51
N VAL A 81 3.47 8.50 -8.47
CA VAL A 81 2.75 7.66 -7.49
C VAL A 81 1.35 7.38 -7.99
N ARG A 82 0.98 6.11 -7.92
CA ARG A 82 -0.33 5.60 -8.29
C ARG A 82 -0.83 4.72 -7.15
N ALA A 83 -1.45 5.35 -6.16
CA ALA A 83 -2.00 4.66 -4.99
C ALA A 83 -3.46 4.29 -5.23
N ALA A 84 -3.79 3.04 -4.98
CA ALA A 84 -5.15 2.51 -5.14
C ALA A 84 -5.67 1.93 -3.83
N ILE A 85 -6.90 2.32 -3.46
CA ILE A 85 -7.59 1.74 -2.31
C ILE A 85 -8.23 0.44 -2.76
N CYS A 86 -7.91 -0.66 -2.10
CA CYS A 86 -8.46 -1.96 -2.46
C CYS A 86 -9.20 -2.58 -1.28
N TRP A 87 -10.50 -2.83 -1.48
CA TRP A 87 -11.40 -3.43 -0.51
C TRP A 87 -11.47 -4.95 -0.61
N ASN A 88 -11.01 -5.50 -1.74
CA ASN A 88 -11.00 -6.92 -1.99
C ASN A 88 -9.91 -7.27 -2.99
N LYS A 89 -9.68 -8.56 -3.18
CA LYS A 89 -8.62 -9.05 -4.08
C LYS A 89 -8.88 -8.72 -5.56
N GLU A 90 -10.13 -8.62 -5.97
CA GLU A 90 -10.49 -8.26 -7.35
C GLU A 90 -10.06 -6.84 -7.66
N LEU A 91 -10.30 -5.90 -6.74
CA LEU A 91 -9.85 -4.52 -6.90
C LEU A 91 -8.33 -4.42 -6.90
N ALA A 92 -7.66 -5.21 -6.07
CA ALA A 92 -6.19 -5.26 -6.05
C ALA A 92 -5.64 -5.75 -7.39
N SER A 93 -6.23 -6.80 -7.95
CA SER A 93 -5.85 -7.32 -9.26
C SER A 93 -6.02 -6.26 -10.35
N LEU A 94 -7.19 -5.62 -10.40
CA LEU A 94 -7.48 -4.59 -11.41
C LEU A 94 -6.60 -3.35 -11.26
N SER A 95 -6.28 -2.96 -10.03
CA SER A 95 -5.38 -1.82 -9.79
C SER A 95 -3.99 -2.04 -10.40
N ARG A 96 -3.54 -3.29 -10.42
CA ARG A 96 -2.30 -3.67 -11.06
C ARG A 96 -2.45 -3.83 -12.57
N GLN A 97 -3.40 -4.65 -13.00
CA GLN A 97 -3.59 -4.99 -14.42
C GLN A 97 -3.91 -3.76 -15.27
N HIS A 98 -4.79 -2.91 -14.81
CA HIS A 98 -5.32 -1.79 -15.59
C HIS A 98 -4.70 -0.44 -15.25
N ASN A 99 -4.29 -0.23 -14.01
CA ASN A 99 -3.85 1.09 -13.54
C ASN A 99 -2.38 1.16 -13.16
N ASN A 100 -1.66 0.06 -13.21
CA ASN A 100 -0.25 -0.02 -12.82
C ASN A 100 0.01 0.66 -11.46
N ALA A 101 -0.88 0.41 -10.49
CA ALA A 101 -0.73 0.97 -9.16
C ALA A 101 0.58 0.49 -8.53
N ASN A 102 1.34 1.40 -7.93
CA ASN A 102 2.58 1.08 -7.25
C ASN A 102 2.50 1.24 -5.74
N ILE A 103 1.37 1.75 -5.24
CA ILE A 103 1.07 1.79 -3.81
C ILE A 103 -0.32 1.19 -3.58
N LEU A 104 -0.37 0.20 -2.70
CA LEU A 104 -1.61 -0.38 -2.21
C LEU A 104 -2.06 0.35 -0.96
N SER A 105 -3.31 0.81 -0.92
CA SER A 105 -3.91 1.45 0.25
C SER A 105 -4.99 0.56 0.85
N LEU A 106 -4.89 0.30 2.16
CA LEU A 106 -5.79 -0.62 2.86
C LEU A 106 -6.64 0.11 3.91
N PRO A 107 -7.97 -0.10 3.88
CA PRO A 107 -8.90 0.44 4.87
C PRO A 107 -8.97 -0.49 6.11
N ALA A 108 -8.07 -0.31 7.06
CA ALA A 108 -7.88 -1.24 8.19
C ALA A 108 -9.13 -1.49 9.01
N ARG A 109 -10.03 -0.49 9.14
CA ARG A 109 -11.25 -0.65 9.95
C ARG A 109 -12.34 -1.48 9.27
N PHE A 110 -12.17 -1.78 7.99
CA PHE A 110 -13.17 -2.45 7.15
C PHE A 110 -12.72 -3.81 6.63
N LEU A 111 -11.51 -4.24 7.00
CA LEU A 111 -10.93 -5.50 6.55
C LEU A 111 -10.58 -6.39 7.72
N SER A 112 -10.80 -7.70 7.58
CA SER A 112 -10.16 -8.68 8.46
C SER A 112 -8.69 -8.82 8.06
N SER A 113 -7.88 -9.38 8.97
CA SER A 113 -6.46 -9.68 8.67
C SER A 113 -6.33 -10.62 7.48
N GLU A 114 -7.20 -11.63 7.39
CA GLU A 114 -7.19 -12.59 6.27
C GLU A 114 -7.48 -11.92 4.95
N GLU A 115 -8.49 -11.04 4.89
CA GLU A 115 -8.83 -10.28 3.68
C GLU A 115 -7.67 -9.37 3.28
N ALA A 116 -7.06 -8.68 4.23
CA ALA A 116 -5.94 -7.79 3.96
C ALA A 116 -4.73 -8.54 3.40
N ILE A 117 -4.40 -9.69 3.95
CA ILE A 117 -3.30 -10.52 3.46
C ILE A 117 -3.57 -11.04 2.05
N GLU A 118 -4.80 -11.46 1.76
CA GLU A 118 -5.22 -11.86 0.42
C GLU A 118 -5.04 -10.74 -0.59
N ILE A 119 -5.45 -9.52 -0.22
CA ILE A 119 -5.30 -8.33 -1.04
C ILE A 119 -3.82 -8.04 -1.32
N VAL A 120 -2.99 -8.08 -0.28
CA VAL A 120 -1.54 -7.87 -0.39
C VAL A 120 -0.92 -8.89 -1.33
N ASP A 121 -1.24 -10.16 -1.16
CA ASP A 121 -0.70 -11.24 -2.00
C ASP A 121 -1.02 -11.01 -3.48
N VAL A 122 -2.27 -10.73 -3.79
CA VAL A 122 -2.70 -10.46 -5.16
C VAL A 122 -2.01 -9.22 -5.73
N PHE A 123 -1.91 -8.15 -4.94
CA PHE A 123 -1.24 -6.92 -5.37
C PHE A 123 0.23 -7.16 -5.72
N LEU A 124 0.94 -7.91 -4.89
CA LEU A 124 2.38 -8.17 -5.09
C LEU A 124 2.68 -9.16 -6.21
N THR A 125 1.70 -9.97 -6.62
CA THR A 125 1.91 -11.04 -7.60
C THR A 125 1.21 -10.79 -8.95
N THR A 126 0.56 -9.64 -9.14
CA THR A 126 -0.16 -9.31 -10.37
C THR A 126 0.61 -8.27 -11.18
N ASP A 127 0.84 -8.57 -12.46
CA ASP A 127 1.57 -7.70 -13.37
C ASP A 127 0.63 -6.70 -14.07
N PHE A 128 1.21 -5.60 -14.55
CA PHE A 128 0.52 -4.64 -15.40
C PHE A 128 0.36 -5.23 -16.80
N GLU A 129 -0.85 -5.16 -17.35
CA GLU A 129 -1.14 -5.70 -18.69
C GLU A 129 -0.61 -4.84 -19.83
N GLY A 130 -0.41 -3.54 -19.60
CA GLY A 130 0.02 -2.63 -20.65
C GLY A 130 -1.04 -2.40 -21.72
N GLY A 131 -0.62 -2.40 -22.98
CA GLY A 131 -1.54 -2.23 -24.11
C GLY A 131 -2.31 -0.91 -24.03
N ARG A 132 -3.64 -0.97 -24.19
CA ARG A 132 -4.51 0.23 -24.13
C ARG A 132 -4.45 0.93 -22.76
N HIS A 133 -4.13 0.20 -21.70
CA HIS A 133 -4.04 0.76 -20.36
C HIS A 133 -2.81 1.65 -20.17
N GLU A 134 -1.75 1.38 -20.89
CA GLU A 134 -0.51 2.17 -20.83
C GLU A 134 -0.71 3.60 -21.33
N ILE A 135 -1.56 3.78 -22.35
CA ILE A 135 -1.86 5.08 -22.94
C ILE A 135 -2.64 5.96 -21.96
N ARG A 136 -3.44 5.37 -21.12
CA ARG A 136 -4.29 6.07 -20.16
C ARG A 136 -3.54 6.44 -18.90
#